data_b757373223bf0df5012773fd9be3a233
#
_entry.id   b757373223bf0df5012773fd9be3a233
#
_cell.length_a   1.000
_cell.length_b   1.000
_cell.length_c   1.000
_cell.angle_alpha   90.00
_cell.angle_beta   90.00
_cell.angle_gamma   90.00
#
_symmetry.space_group_name_H-M   'P 1'
#
loop_
_entity.id
_entity.type
_entity.pdbx_description
1 polymer ?
#
loop_
_entity_poly.entity_id
_entity_poly.type
_entity_poly.pdbx_seq_one_letter_code
_entity_poly.pdbx_strand_id
1 'polypeptide(L)'
;SSLVLSSQRQPLKAAVGKADPNLKIESASPLVEDGQQLVPSITRVFRKNQNLYVYMEVYDPTLGADQKPSVAATLSFYRGKNKMFDSEPVYLNTFLPQRGQTLPVKFMAPLSKLPTGVYTVQINLVDENGHKFGFQRAEIKVLPAQNAATTPAAPKAGF
;
A
#
# COMPACT_ATOMS: atom_id res chain seq x y z
N SER A 1 5.94 -11.59 5.31
CA SER A 1 4.66 -11.06 4.85
C SER A 1 4.68 -10.75 3.37
N SER A 2 3.55 -10.91 2.69
CA SER A 2 3.40 -10.52 1.30
C SER A 2 3.19 -9.02 1.17
N LEU A 3 3.69 -8.43 0.08
CA LEU A 3 3.46 -7.04 -0.24
C LEU A 3 2.09 -6.89 -0.91
N VAL A 4 1.21 -6.11 -0.32
CA VAL A 4 -0.11 -5.76 -0.88
C VAL A 4 -0.03 -4.39 -1.52
N LEU A 5 -0.41 -4.31 -2.79
CA LEU A 5 -0.43 -3.08 -3.58
C LEU A 5 -1.87 -2.75 -3.98
N SER A 6 -2.26 -1.49 -3.85
CA SER A 6 -3.58 -1.02 -4.23
C SER A 6 -3.52 0.41 -4.77
N SER A 7 -4.45 0.76 -5.65
CA SER A 7 -4.74 2.15 -6.02
C SER A 7 -6.12 2.60 -5.58
N GLN A 8 -6.87 1.73 -4.90
CA GLN A 8 -8.27 1.98 -4.56
C GLN A 8 -8.52 1.74 -3.08
N ARG A 9 -9.26 2.67 -2.49
CA ARG A 9 -9.90 2.50 -1.19
C ARG A 9 -11.41 2.50 -1.41
N GLN A 10 -12.10 1.55 -0.80
CA GLN A 10 -13.57 1.46 -0.87
C GLN A 10 -14.16 1.60 0.53
N PRO A 11 -15.30 2.29 0.68
CA PRO A 11 -16.06 2.26 1.92
C PRO A 11 -16.43 0.82 2.27
N LEU A 12 -16.30 0.43 3.53
CA LEU A 12 -16.57 -0.94 3.98
C LEU A 12 -17.99 -1.41 3.62
N LYS A 13 -18.97 -0.50 3.67
CA LYS A 13 -20.38 -0.78 3.30
C LYS A 13 -20.56 -1.20 1.84
N ALA A 14 -19.71 -0.74 0.94
CA ALA A 14 -19.74 -1.10 -0.47
C ALA A 14 -19.07 -2.45 -0.75
N ALA A 15 -18.08 -2.82 0.07
CA ALA A 15 -17.28 -4.03 -0.11
C ALA A 15 -17.98 -5.31 0.41
N VAL A 16 -18.89 -5.19 1.38
CA VAL A 16 -19.43 -6.35 2.14
C VAL A 16 -20.88 -6.70 1.74
N GLY A 17 -21.52 -5.94 0.86
CA GLY A 17 -22.94 -6.14 0.59
C GLY A 17 -23.79 -5.90 1.85
N LYS A 18 -24.95 -6.54 1.97
CA LYS A 18 -25.80 -6.46 3.18
C LYS A 18 -25.16 -7.26 4.33
N ALA A 19 -24.15 -6.69 4.98
CA ALA A 19 -23.54 -7.32 6.15
C ALA A 19 -24.41 -7.13 7.39
N ASP A 20 -24.42 -8.15 8.24
CA ASP A 20 -25.02 -8.12 9.56
C ASP A 20 -24.45 -6.93 10.37
N PRO A 21 -25.28 -6.01 10.88
CA PRO A 21 -24.81 -4.84 11.63
C PRO A 21 -24.02 -5.19 12.92
N ASN A 22 -24.06 -6.44 13.36
CA ASN A 22 -23.35 -6.92 14.54
C ASN A 22 -21.95 -7.48 14.23
N LEU A 23 -21.59 -7.62 12.96
CA LEU A 23 -20.24 -8.09 12.61
C LEU A 23 -19.23 -6.93 12.69
N LYS A 24 -18.38 -6.93 13.71
CA LYS A 24 -17.23 -6.02 13.81
C LYS A 24 -16.14 -6.45 12.81
N ILE A 25 -16.38 -6.23 11.53
CA ILE A 25 -15.44 -6.60 10.44
C ILE A 25 -14.17 -5.74 10.49
N GLU A 26 -14.26 -4.52 11.05
CA GLU A 26 -13.13 -3.60 11.17
C GLU A 26 -11.95 -4.17 11.96
N SER A 27 -12.22 -5.06 12.93
CA SER A 27 -11.16 -5.67 13.75
C SER A 27 -10.55 -6.94 13.13
N ALA A 28 -11.13 -7.46 12.04
CA ALA A 28 -10.74 -8.76 11.47
C ALA A 28 -9.82 -8.66 10.26
N SER A 29 -9.79 -7.53 9.56
CA SER A 29 -8.98 -7.37 8.35
C SER A 29 -7.93 -6.27 8.52
N PRO A 30 -6.64 -6.58 8.37
CA PRO A 30 -5.57 -5.60 8.46
C PRO A 30 -5.60 -4.56 7.33
N LEU A 31 -6.39 -4.80 6.29
CA LEU A 31 -6.56 -3.90 5.14
C LEU A 31 -7.70 -2.88 5.35
N VAL A 32 -8.38 -2.92 6.47
CA VAL A 32 -9.47 -1.99 6.83
C VAL A 32 -8.97 -0.95 7.81
N GLU A 33 -9.18 0.31 7.49
CA GLU A 33 -8.84 1.46 8.32
C GLU A 33 -9.84 2.59 8.09
N ASP A 34 -10.32 3.20 9.18
CA ASP A 34 -11.27 4.32 9.15
C ASP A 34 -12.51 4.05 8.29
N GLY A 35 -13.06 2.83 8.35
CA GLY A 35 -14.23 2.44 7.56
C GLY A 35 -13.96 2.30 6.06
N GLN A 36 -12.70 2.30 5.64
CA GLN A 36 -12.27 2.08 4.27
C GLN A 36 -11.41 0.81 4.16
N GLN A 37 -11.62 0.07 3.09
CA GLN A 37 -10.86 -1.13 2.77
C GLN A 37 -9.96 -0.89 1.57
N LEU A 38 -8.68 -1.30 1.66
CA LEU A 38 -7.80 -1.40 0.51
C LEU A 38 -8.22 -2.57 -0.37
N VAL A 39 -8.39 -2.30 -1.66
CA VAL A 39 -8.67 -3.33 -2.68
C VAL A 39 -7.35 -3.74 -3.33
N PRO A 40 -6.82 -4.96 -3.06
CA PRO A 40 -5.58 -5.40 -3.65
C PRO A 40 -5.62 -5.42 -5.17
N SER A 41 -4.59 -4.91 -5.82
CA SER A 41 -4.44 -4.98 -7.26
C SER A 41 -3.80 -6.32 -7.66
N ILE A 42 -4.51 -7.10 -8.44
CA ILE A 42 -4.03 -8.37 -8.97
C ILE A 42 -3.10 -8.14 -10.17
N THR A 43 -3.44 -7.18 -11.02
CA THR A 43 -2.70 -6.90 -12.26
C THR A 43 -1.40 -6.17 -12.03
N ARG A 44 -1.29 -5.44 -10.91
CA ARG A 44 -0.15 -4.55 -10.59
C ARG A 44 0.13 -3.49 -11.66
N VAL A 45 -0.93 -3.08 -12.37
CA VAL A 45 -0.91 -2.03 -13.38
C VAL A 45 -1.62 -0.81 -12.82
N PHE A 46 -0.93 0.31 -12.78
CA PHE A 46 -1.41 1.57 -12.20
C PHE A 46 -1.26 2.71 -13.21
N ARG A 47 -1.93 3.83 -12.94
CA ARG A 47 -1.86 5.03 -13.79
C ARG A 47 -1.21 6.19 -13.05
N LYS A 48 -0.59 7.09 -13.78
CA LYS A 48 0.10 8.27 -13.21
C LYS A 48 -0.80 9.17 -12.36
N ASN A 49 -2.09 9.21 -12.61
CA ASN A 49 -3.05 10.00 -11.85
C ASN A 49 -3.58 9.29 -10.60
N GLN A 50 -3.01 8.15 -10.24
CA GLN A 50 -3.38 7.38 -9.05
C GLN A 50 -2.33 7.51 -7.96
N ASN A 51 -2.77 7.28 -6.73
CA ASN A 51 -1.88 7.00 -5.60
C ASN A 51 -1.68 5.49 -5.47
N LEU A 52 -0.45 5.08 -5.21
CA LEU A 52 -0.14 3.71 -4.84
C LEU A 52 -0.17 3.58 -3.32
N TYR A 53 -1.03 2.71 -2.83
CA TYR A 53 -1.05 2.28 -1.44
C TYR A 53 -0.28 0.97 -1.31
N VAL A 54 0.65 0.94 -0.39
CA VAL A 54 1.51 -0.22 -0.14
C VAL A 54 1.30 -0.66 1.31
N TYR A 55 1.00 -1.93 1.49
CA TYR A 55 0.77 -2.53 2.80
C TYR A 55 1.57 -3.82 2.94
N MET A 56 2.16 -4.03 4.11
CA MET A 56 2.73 -5.31 4.53
C MET A 56 2.70 -5.42 6.06
N GLU A 57 2.98 -6.61 6.56
CA GLU A 57 3.12 -6.86 8.00
C GLU A 57 4.52 -7.36 8.32
N VAL A 58 5.07 -6.84 9.39
CA VAL A 58 6.30 -7.34 10.00
C VAL A 58 5.91 -8.29 11.14
N TYR A 59 6.35 -9.52 11.05
CA TYR A 59 6.11 -10.54 12.06
C TYR A 59 7.26 -10.58 13.05
N ASP A 60 6.94 -10.78 14.33
CA ASP A 60 7.89 -10.98 15.42
C ASP A 60 9.06 -9.98 15.44
N PRO A 61 8.79 -8.65 15.42
CA PRO A 61 9.84 -7.67 15.59
C PRO A 61 10.50 -7.84 16.98
N THR A 62 11.79 -7.57 17.06
CA THR A 62 12.51 -7.66 18.33
C THR A 62 12.09 -6.53 19.26
N LEU A 63 11.70 -6.88 20.48
CA LEU A 63 11.34 -5.90 21.49
C LEU A 63 12.58 -5.41 22.24
N GLY A 64 12.65 -4.12 22.52
CA GLY A 64 13.67 -3.52 23.34
C GLY A 64 13.43 -3.79 24.85
N ALA A 65 14.28 -3.23 25.68
CA ALA A 65 14.14 -3.31 27.14
C ALA A 65 12.84 -2.68 27.67
N ASP A 66 12.30 -1.73 26.92
CA ASP A 66 11.02 -1.06 27.18
C ASP A 66 9.80 -1.84 26.65
N GLN A 67 10.00 -3.07 26.15
CA GLN A 67 8.99 -3.93 25.53
C GLN A 67 8.34 -3.32 24.28
N LYS A 68 9.05 -2.42 23.59
CA LYS A 68 8.61 -1.81 22.34
C LYS A 68 9.45 -2.29 21.15
N PRO A 69 8.83 -2.43 19.97
CA PRO A 69 9.59 -2.62 18.74
C PRO A 69 10.30 -1.31 18.35
N SER A 70 11.38 -1.42 17.59
CA SER A 70 12.02 -0.30 16.90
C SER A 70 12.32 -0.73 15.48
N VAL A 71 11.36 -0.48 14.58
CA VAL A 71 11.46 -0.86 13.17
C VAL A 71 11.39 0.40 12.32
N ALA A 72 12.40 0.62 11.50
CA ALA A 72 12.40 1.66 10.47
C ALA A 72 12.03 1.03 9.11
N ALA A 73 11.10 1.66 8.40
CA ALA A 73 10.66 1.25 7.08
C ALA A 73 10.86 2.36 6.06
N THR A 74 11.35 2.02 4.87
CA THR A 74 11.45 2.93 3.71
C THR A 74 10.86 2.30 2.47
N LEU A 75 10.22 3.11 1.63
CA LEU A 75 9.67 2.71 0.34
C LEU A 75 10.53 3.27 -0.78
N SER A 76 10.99 2.40 -1.67
CA SER A 76 11.82 2.77 -2.81
C SER A 76 11.22 2.26 -4.12
N PHE A 77 11.41 3.03 -5.19
CA PHE A 77 11.05 2.63 -6.56
C PHE A 77 12.32 2.57 -7.40
N TYR A 78 12.51 1.45 -8.07
CA TYR A 78 13.64 1.23 -8.97
C TYR A 78 13.16 1.02 -10.40
N ARG A 79 13.88 1.60 -11.35
CA ARG A 79 13.75 1.31 -12.77
C ARG A 79 15.03 0.62 -13.24
N GLY A 80 14.96 -0.71 -13.40
CA GLY A 80 16.16 -1.51 -13.53
C GLY A 80 17.06 -1.37 -12.29
N LYS A 81 18.29 -0.91 -12.48
CA LYS A 81 19.24 -0.68 -11.38
C LYS A 81 19.17 0.72 -10.76
N ASN A 82 18.42 1.63 -11.37
CA ASN A 82 18.37 3.03 -10.95
C ASN A 82 17.24 3.25 -9.94
N LYS A 83 17.58 3.84 -8.78
CA LYS A 83 16.59 4.28 -7.81
C LYS A 83 15.95 5.58 -8.32
N MET A 84 14.63 5.55 -8.53
CA MET A 84 13.86 6.67 -9.05
C MET A 84 13.20 7.49 -7.94
N PHE A 85 12.91 6.86 -6.82
CA PHE A 85 12.26 7.48 -5.66
C PHE A 85 12.66 6.73 -4.39
N ASP A 86 12.76 7.47 -3.31
CA ASP A 86 12.99 6.97 -1.96
C ASP A 86 12.12 7.78 -1.00
N SER A 87 11.40 7.12 -0.12
CA SER A 87 10.61 7.81 0.89
C SER A 87 11.46 8.18 2.10
N GLU A 88 10.99 9.16 2.87
CA GLU A 88 11.46 9.32 4.24
C GLU A 88 11.20 8.03 5.05
N PRO A 89 12.08 7.68 5.98
CA PRO A 89 11.87 6.52 6.83
C PRO A 89 10.66 6.74 7.75
N VAL A 90 9.85 5.72 7.89
CA VAL A 90 8.75 5.65 8.86
C VAL A 90 9.20 4.77 10.02
N TYR A 91 9.13 5.31 11.22
CA TYR A 91 9.51 4.59 12.44
C TYR A 91 8.27 3.99 13.11
N LEU A 92 8.33 2.69 13.34
CA LEU A 92 7.28 1.90 13.95
C LEU A 92 7.77 1.47 15.33
N ASN A 93 7.27 2.12 16.36
CA ASN A 93 7.68 1.94 17.75
C ASN A 93 6.49 1.80 18.71
N THR A 94 5.32 1.42 18.19
CA THR A 94 4.11 1.22 18.98
C THR A 94 4.11 -0.14 19.68
N PHE A 95 3.40 -0.22 20.82
CA PHE A 95 3.19 -1.50 21.49
C PHE A 95 2.39 -2.45 20.62
N LEU A 96 2.83 -3.70 20.58
CA LEU A 96 2.12 -4.76 19.88
C LEU A 96 0.99 -5.32 20.77
N PRO A 97 -0.16 -5.65 20.19
CA PRO A 97 -1.19 -6.39 20.91
C PRO A 97 -0.64 -7.79 21.30
N GLN A 98 -1.01 -8.28 22.48
CA GLN A 98 -0.49 -9.53 23.04
C GLN A 98 -0.79 -10.81 22.20
N ARG A 99 -1.70 -10.71 21.22
CA ARG A 99 -2.04 -11.81 20.33
C ARG A 99 -1.66 -11.45 18.90
N GLY A 100 -0.72 -12.22 18.34
CA GLY A 100 -0.22 -12.02 16.97
C GLY A 100 0.70 -10.79 16.90
N GLN A 101 1.97 -10.98 17.18
CA GLN A 101 2.99 -9.92 17.17
C GLN A 101 3.27 -9.46 15.73
N THR A 102 2.33 -8.73 15.14
CA THR A 102 2.48 -8.15 13.81
C THR A 102 2.46 -6.63 13.87
N LEU A 103 3.33 -6.02 13.08
CA LEU A 103 3.46 -4.58 12.97
C LEU A 103 3.09 -4.17 11.54
N PRO A 104 1.97 -3.43 11.35
CA PRO A 104 1.56 -3.01 10.02
C PRO A 104 2.45 -1.90 9.49
N VAL A 105 2.91 -2.05 8.26
CA VAL A 105 3.68 -1.06 7.51
C VAL A 105 2.81 -0.55 6.37
N LYS A 106 2.60 0.76 6.30
CA LYS A 106 1.74 1.40 5.32
C LYS A 106 2.46 2.56 4.67
N PHE A 107 2.39 2.62 3.35
CA PHE A 107 2.86 3.77 2.57
C PHE A 107 1.80 4.21 1.56
N MET A 108 1.83 5.48 1.24
CA MET A 108 1.09 6.06 0.12
C MET A 108 2.06 6.89 -0.72
N ALA A 109 2.15 6.58 -2.01
CA ALA A 109 3.02 7.29 -2.94
C ALA A 109 2.22 7.78 -4.16
N PRO A 110 2.26 9.08 -4.48
CA PRO A 110 1.65 9.59 -5.70
C PRO A 110 2.48 9.15 -6.92
N LEU A 111 1.84 8.47 -7.87
CA LEU A 111 2.51 7.98 -9.08
C LEU A 111 2.73 9.08 -10.13
N SER A 112 2.18 10.26 -9.93
CA SER A 112 2.35 11.40 -10.84
C SER A 112 3.81 11.84 -11.02
N LYS A 113 4.62 11.60 -10.00
CA LYS A 113 6.06 11.95 -10.01
C LYS A 113 6.93 10.94 -10.77
N LEU A 114 6.41 9.76 -11.08
CA LEU A 114 7.14 8.73 -11.80
C LEU A 114 6.86 8.79 -13.31
N PRO A 115 7.86 8.72 -14.19
CA PRO A 115 7.66 8.45 -15.61
C PRO A 115 6.89 7.15 -15.84
N THR A 116 6.25 7.01 -16.99
CA THR A 116 5.63 5.73 -17.38
C THR A 116 6.69 4.64 -17.58
N GLY A 117 6.36 3.42 -17.20
CA GLY A 117 7.27 2.29 -17.33
C GLY A 117 7.06 1.21 -16.29
N VAL A 118 8.00 0.27 -16.26
CA VAL A 118 8.03 -0.82 -15.28
C VAL A 118 8.96 -0.46 -14.15
N TYR A 119 8.50 -0.69 -12.92
CA TYR A 119 9.25 -0.40 -11.69
C TYR A 119 9.24 -1.59 -10.76
N THR A 120 10.34 -1.74 -10.02
CA THR A 120 10.38 -2.56 -8.82
C THR A 120 10.08 -1.67 -7.62
N VAL A 121 8.97 -1.94 -6.93
CA VAL A 121 8.64 -1.36 -5.62
C VAL A 121 9.33 -2.20 -4.57
N GLN A 122 10.06 -1.57 -3.67
CA GLN A 122 10.75 -2.24 -2.58
C GLN A 122 10.46 -1.55 -1.25
N ILE A 123 10.07 -2.33 -0.25
CA ILE A 123 10.09 -1.88 1.14
C ILE A 123 11.33 -2.45 1.81
N ASN A 124 12.13 -1.58 2.39
CA ASN A 124 13.25 -1.94 3.25
C ASN A 124 12.82 -1.81 4.71
N LEU A 125 13.23 -2.76 5.51
CA LEU A 125 12.94 -2.83 6.94
C LEU A 125 14.23 -2.99 7.71
N VAL A 126 14.39 -2.21 8.75
CA VAL A 126 15.49 -2.32 9.71
C VAL A 126 14.88 -2.52 11.10
N ASP A 127 15.07 -3.68 11.68
CA ASP A 127 14.77 -3.95 13.07
C ASP A 127 15.98 -3.55 13.91
N GLU A 128 15.92 -2.38 14.51
CA GLU A 128 17.05 -1.79 15.25
C GLU A 128 17.39 -2.56 16.52
N ASN A 129 16.37 -3.07 17.23
CA ASN A 129 16.56 -3.87 18.43
C ASN A 129 17.22 -5.22 18.15
N GLY A 130 16.80 -5.84 17.04
CA GLY A 130 17.31 -7.16 16.63
C GLY A 130 18.54 -7.11 15.72
N HIS A 131 18.97 -5.91 15.31
CA HIS A 131 20.03 -5.73 14.30
C HIS A 131 19.79 -6.55 13.04
N LYS A 132 18.52 -6.61 12.59
CA LYS A 132 18.08 -7.38 11.43
C LYS A 132 17.65 -6.45 10.31
N PHE A 133 17.93 -6.88 9.09
CA PHE A 133 17.49 -6.21 7.88
C PHE A 133 16.64 -7.15 7.04
N GLY A 134 15.58 -6.63 6.45
CA GLY A 134 14.73 -7.34 5.51
C GLY A 134 14.20 -6.43 4.42
N PHE A 135 13.77 -7.01 3.34
CA PHE A 135 13.09 -6.27 2.28
C PHE A 135 12.07 -7.15 1.56
N GLN A 136 11.07 -6.49 1.00
CA GLN A 136 10.09 -7.10 0.11
C GLN A 136 10.03 -6.32 -1.20
N ARG A 137 9.84 -7.03 -2.30
CA ARG A 137 9.79 -6.47 -3.66
C ARG A 137 8.54 -6.90 -4.38
N ALA A 138 8.03 -6.00 -5.24
CA ALA A 138 7.01 -6.32 -6.21
C ALA A 138 7.24 -5.49 -7.49
N GLU A 139 6.97 -6.08 -8.63
CA GLU A 139 6.99 -5.36 -9.91
C GLU A 139 5.63 -4.70 -10.15
N ILE A 140 5.67 -3.46 -10.65
CA ILE A 140 4.49 -2.71 -11.08
C ILE A 140 4.73 -2.10 -12.46
N LYS A 141 3.62 -1.84 -13.16
CA LYS A 141 3.63 -1.06 -14.41
C LYS A 141 2.85 0.22 -14.23
N VAL A 142 3.49 1.35 -14.53
CA VAL A 142 2.88 2.68 -14.51
C VAL A 142 2.55 3.11 -15.93
N LEU A 143 1.26 3.29 -16.21
CA LEU A 143 0.73 3.75 -17.48
C LEU A 143 0.48 5.27 -17.44
N PRO A 144 0.33 5.92 -18.62
CA PRO A 144 -0.12 7.31 -18.68
C PRO A 144 -1.42 7.54 -17.90
N ALA A 145 -1.65 8.77 -17.47
CA ALA A 145 -2.94 9.15 -16.91
C ALA A 145 -4.05 8.87 -17.94
N GLN A 146 -5.17 8.33 -17.46
CA GLN A 146 -6.33 8.18 -18.31
C GLN A 146 -6.96 9.57 -18.44
N ASN A 147 -6.96 10.14 -19.65
CA ASN A 147 -7.78 11.31 -19.94
C ASN A 147 -9.23 10.88 -19.75
N ALA A 148 -10.01 11.69 -19.05
CA ALA A 148 -11.46 11.52 -19.01
C ALA A 148 -11.90 11.44 -20.50
N ALA A 149 -12.54 10.33 -20.87
CA ALA A 149 -13.03 10.15 -22.23
C ALA A 149 -13.90 11.35 -22.57
N THR A 150 -13.48 12.13 -23.54
CA THR A 150 -14.36 13.08 -24.19
C THR A 150 -15.48 12.22 -24.73
N THR A 151 -16.66 12.31 -24.11
CA THR A 151 -17.87 11.68 -24.65
C THR A 151 -17.97 12.15 -26.08
N PRO A 152 -17.93 11.26 -27.09
CA PRO A 152 -18.13 11.71 -28.47
C PRO A 152 -19.47 12.40 -28.48
N ALA A 153 -19.48 13.68 -28.92
CA ALA A 153 -20.70 14.42 -29.11
C ALA A 153 -21.61 13.56 -29.99
N ALA A 154 -22.80 13.27 -29.50
CA ALA A 154 -23.79 12.55 -30.30
C ALA A 154 -23.92 13.25 -31.66
N PRO A 155 -23.91 12.52 -32.77
CA PRO A 155 -24.06 13.13 -34.08
C PRO A 155 -25.39 13.91 -34.04
N LYS A 156 -25.32 15.22 -34.26
CA LYS A 156 -26.53 16.03 -34.46
C LYS A 156 -27.22 15.40 -35.65
N ALA A 157 -28.41 14.82 -35.43
CA ALA A 157 -29.30 14.44 -36.51
C ALA A 157 -29.68 15.74 -37.22
N GLY A 158 -28.94 16.06 -38.27
CA GLY A 158 -29.28 17.11 -39.20
C GLY A 158 -30.27 16.55 -40.21
N PHE A 159 -31.39 17.16 -40.24
CA PHE A 159 -32.24 17.02 -41.39
C PHE A 159 -31.66 17.87 -42.55
#